data_43a29ea73003c81aa60802c37f5a995f
#
_entry.id   43a29ea73003c81aa60802c37f5a995f
#
_cell.length_a   1.000
_cell.length_b   1.000
_cell.length_c   1.000
_cell.angle_alpha   90.00
_cell.angle_beta   90.00
_cell.angle_gamma   90.00
#
_symmetry.space_group_name_H-M   'P 1'
#
loop_
_entity.id
_entity.type
_entity.pdbx_description
1 polymer ?
#
loop_
_entity_poly.entity_id
_entity_poly.type
_entity_poly.pdbx_seq_one_letter_code
_entity_poly.pdbx_strand_id
1 'polypeptide(L)'
;IRRTFEEANADEECAGVITWMHTFSPAKSWIAGLQAFKKPLLHLHTQFNEEIPYDTIDMDFMNENQSAHGDREFGHIVTRMGIPREVVVGYYESKEVKEKIASWMRSAIGMVESKNIRVVRIADNMRNVAVTEGDKVEAQIKFGWEIDAYPVNEVVDYVNAVSKGDIDALTQLYYEKYNLLLEGRDPIEFKKHVEVQAGIEIGLEKFLKDHDYQAVVTHFGDLGGLKQLPGLAIQRLMEKGYGFGAEGDWKVAAMVRLMKVMT
;
A
#
# COMPACT_ATOMS: atom_id res chain seq x y z
N ILE A 1 22.95 -6.19 17.87
CA ILE A 1 22.73 -5.53 16.56
C ILE A 1 22.36 -6.55 15.49
N ARG A 2 23.20 -7.57 15.19
CA ARG A 2 22.89 -8.55 14.14
C ARG A 2 21.54 -9.24 14.39
N ARG A 3 21.33 -9.75 15.59
CA ARG A 3 20.08 -10.41 15.99
C ARG A 3 18.85 -9.51 15.80
N THR A 4 18.94 -8.23 16.16
CA THR A 4 17.85 -7.25 16.00
C THR A 4 17.47 -7.07 14.53
N PHE A 5 18.45 -7.01 13.62
CA PHE A 5 18.17 -6.92 12.18
C PHE A 5 17.60 -8.23 11.59
N GLU A 6 18.05 -9.38 12.11
CA GLU A 6 17.49 -10.68 11.74
C GLU A 6 16.02 -10.83 12.23
N GLU A 7 15.73 -10.37 13.45
CA GLU A 7 14.37 -10.29 14.00
C GLU A 7 13.50 -9.33 13.17
N ALA A 8 13.99 -8.14 12.84
CA ALA A 8 13.27 -7.20 11.98
C ALA A 8 12.99 -7.75 10.57
N ASN A 9 13.91 -8.54 10.00
CA ASN A 9 13.66 -9.21 8.71
C ASN A 9 12.55 -10.26 8.81
N ALA A 10 12.49 -11.01 9.92
CA ALA A 10 11.55 -12.10 10.12
C ALA A 10 10.14 -11.61 10.52
N ASP A 11 10.03 -10.41 11.06
CA ASP A 11 8.78 -9.82 11.50
C ASP A 11 8.00 -9.28 10.29
N GLU A 12 6.88 -9.90 9.95
CA GLU A 12 6.04 -9.51 8.81
C GLU A 12 5.39 -8.12 9.00
N GLU A 13 5.20 -7.68 10.24
CA GLU A 13 4.66 -6.34 10.56
C GLU A 13 5.72 -5.24 10.50
N CYS A 14 7.00 -5.57 10.46
CA CYS A 14 8.11 -4.62 10.35
C CYS A 14 8.31 -4.19 8.89
N ALA A 15 7.92 -2.98 8.53
CA ALA A 15 8.11 -2.44 7.18
C ALA A 15 9.52 -1.89 6.91
N GLY A 16 10.28 -1.55 7.96
CA GLY A 16 11.61 -0.98 7.83
C GLY A 16 12.21 -0.63 9.18
N VAL A 17 13.45 -0.16 9.20
CA VAL A 17 14.16 0.19 10.44
C VAL A 17 14.68 1.63 10.38
N ILE A 18 14.45 2.38 11.46
CA ILE A 18 15.07 3.68 11.70
C ILE A 18 16.29 3.48 12.60
N THR A 19 17.43 3.92 12.14
CA THR A 19 18.68 3.89 12.91
C THR A 19 19.06 5.29 13.37
N TRP A 20 19.46 5.40 14.62
CA TRP A 20 19.85 6.67 15.22
C TRP A 20 21.02 6.48 16.18
N MET A 21 22.15 7.10 15.88
CA MET A 21 23.39 7.03 16.67
C MET A 21 23.69 8.39 17.31
N HIS A 22 22.82 8.85 18.21
CA HIS A 22 23.01 10.12 18.90
C HIS A 22 24.18 10.09 19.91
N THR A 23 24.51 8.89 20.42
CA THR A 23 25.64 8.66 21.30
C THR A 23 26.84 8.11 20.53
N PHE A 24 27.97 7.87 21.23
CA PHE A 24 29.09 7.13 20.66
C PHE A 24 28.69 5.68 20.32
N SER A 25 28.81 5.34 19.04
CA SER A 25 28.52 4.00 18.56
C SER A 25 29.60 3.54 17.60
N PRO A 26 30.45 2.56 17.96
CA PRO A 26 31.48 2.04 17.06
C PRO A 26 30.85 1.41 15.80
N ALA A 27 30.93 2.10 14.68
CA ALA A 27 30.20 1.70 13.46
C ALA A 27 30.63 0.34 12.94
N LYS A 28 31.84 -0.11 13.19
CA LYS A 28 32.30 -1.44 12.80
C LYS A 28 31.45 -2.57 13.40
N SER A 29 30.83 -2.36 14.57
CA SER A 29 29.93 -3.34 15.21
C SER A 29 28.61 -3.54 14.49
N TRP A 30 28.23 -2.61 13.59
CA TRP A 30 26.98 -2.66 12.82
C TRP A 30 27.09 -3.50 11.54
N ILE A 31 28.30 -3.75 11.03
CA ILE A 31 28.54 -4.36 9.71
C ILE A 31 27.78 -5.68 9.57
N ALA A 32 27.92 -6.60 10.54
CA ALA A 32 27.29 -7.90 10.45
C ALA A 32 25.75 -7.85 10.47
N GLY A 33 25.17 -6.86 11.17
CA GLY A 33 23.72 -6.62 11.16
C GLY A 33 23.26 -6.03 9.85
N LEU A 34 23.94 -5.00 9.37
CA LEU A 34 23.64 -4.35 8.10
C LEU A 34 23.74 -5.30 6.89
N GLN A 35 24.72 -6.22 6.90
CA GLN A 35 24.84 -7.26 5.88
C GLN A 35 23.63 -8.21 5.83
N ALA A 36 23.04 -8.50 6.99
CA ALA A 36 21.89 -9.38 7.09
C ALA A 36 20.56 -8.66 6.75
N PHE A 37 20.50 -7.33 6.85
CA PHE A 37 19.27 -6.55 6.74
C PHE A 37 18.80 -6.44 5.29
N LYS A 38 17.47 -6.61 5.07
CA LYS A 38 16.86 -6.67 3.72
C LYS A 38 15.67 -5.71 3.52
N LYS A 39 15.29 -4.98 4.56
CA LYS A 39 14.15 -4.06 4.51
C LYS A 39 14.60 -2.61 4.34
N PRO A 40 13.69 -1.67 4.07
CA PRO A 40 14.00 -0.24 4.02
C PRO A 40 14.73 0.25 5.26
N LEU A 41 15.71 1.12 5.05
CA LEU A 41 16.52 1.72 6.11
C LEU A 41 16.42 3.24 6.08
N LEU A 42 16.11 3.85 7.22
CA LEU A 42 16.26 5.28 7.45
C LEU A 42 17.38 5.53 8.45
N HIS A 43 18.26 6.46 8.14
CA HIS A 43 19.26 6.99 9.05
C HIS A 43 18.81 8.36 9.55
N LEU A 44 18.37 8.42 10.80
CA LEU A 44 18.10 9.68 11.48
C LEU A 44 19.45 10.24 11.95
N HIS A 45 19.97 11.22 11.20
CA HIS A 45 21.28 11.81 11.42
C HIS A 45 21.17 13.11 12.22
N THR A 46 21.15 12.98 13.53
CA THR A 46 21.00 14.12 14.46
C THR A 46 21.51 13.77 15.86
N GLN A 47 21.76 14.80 16.65
CA GLN A 47 22.03 14.64 18.07
C GLN A 47 20.77 14.61 18.92
N PHE A 48 20.89 14.29 20.21
CA PHE A 48 19.74 14.18 21.12
C PHE A 48 19.15 15.55 21.47
N ASN A 49 19.99 16.51 21.90
CA ASN A 49 19.56 17.86 22.26
C ASN A 49 19.56 18.79 21.03
N GLU A 50 18.65 19.76 21.02
CA GLU A 50 18.55 20.76 19.95
C GLU A 50 19.72 21.73 19.96
N GLU A 51 20.11 22.21 21.16
CA GLU A 51 21.13 23.22 21.39
C GLU A 51 22.29 22.69 22.23
N ILE A 52 23.46 23.34 22.11
CA ILE A 52 24.63 23.08 22.95
C ILE A 52 24.65 24.11 24.07
N PRO A 53 24.50 23.72 25.35
CA PRO A 53 24.50 24.62 26.47
C PRO A 53 25.94 25.01 26.85
N TYR A 54 26.51 25.98 26.18
CA TYR A 54 27.95 26.38 26.32
C TYR A 54 28.40 26.61 27.75
N ASP A 55 27.52 27.15 28.61
CA ASP A 55 27.87 27.50 29.99
C ASP A 55 27.84 26.30 30.96
N THR A 56 27.15 25.22 30.58
CA THR A 56 26.90 24.08 31.48
C THR A 56 27.29 22.73 30.87
N ILE A 57 27.85 22.73 29.66
CA ILE A 57 28.26 21.52 28.98
C ILE A 57 29.31 20.72 29.78
N ASP A 58 29.04 19.44 29.93
CA ASP A 58 29.91 18.49 30.60
C ASP A 58 30.10 17.19 29.77
N MET A 59 30.79 16.22 30.37
CA MET A 59 31.07 14.94 29.71
C MET A 59 29.80 14.10 29.50
N ASP A 60 28.80 14.21 30.39
CA ASP A 60 27.57 13.47 30.26
C ASP A 60 26.76 14.01 29.08
N PHE A 61 26.65 15.33 28.94
CA PHE A 61 26.07 15.97 27.77
C PHE A 61 26.78 15.56 26.47
N MET A 62 28.13 15.57 26.50
CA MET A 62 28.93 15.16 25.34
C MET A 62 28.64 13.69 24.95
N ASN A 63 28.51 12.79 25.93
CA ASN A 63 28.21 11.37 25.67
C ASN A 63 26.83 11.17 25.07
N GLU A 64 25.84 11.96 25.46
CA GLU A 64 24.50 11.94 24.88
C GLU A 64 24.44 12.50 23.44
N ASN A 65 25.33 13.43 23.13
CA ASN A 65 25.31 14.22 21.89
C ASN A 65 26.55 13.98 21.01
N GLN A 66 26.88 12.73 20.76
CA GLN A 66 28.01 12.33 19.92
C GLN A 66 27.67 11.92 18.49
N SER A 67 26.60 12.46 17.92
CA SER A 67 26.23 12.16 16.53
C SER A 67 27.33 12.57 15.53
N ALA A 68 28.06 13.63 15.80
CA ALA A 68 29.19 14.04 14.97
C ALA A 68 30.28 12.96 14.86
N HIS A 69 30.33 12.02 15.78
CA HIS A 69 31.21 10.86 15.76
C HIS A 69 30.46 9.59 15.35
N GLY A 70 29.47 9.15 16.12
CA GLY A 70 28.79 7.88 15.92
C GLY A 70 28.00 7.83 14.62
N ASP A 71 27.19 8.82 14.34
CA ASP A 71 26.38 8.90 13.13
C ASP A 71 27.20 9.06 11.86
N ARG A 72 28.22 9.89 11.91
CA ARG A 72 29.12 10.09 10.76
C ARG A 72 29.84 8.79 10.39
N GLU A 73 30.34 8.07 11.39
CA GLU A 73 31.01 6.80 11.18
C GLU A 73 30.03 5.72 10.67
N PHE A 74 28.80 5.68 11.20
CA PHE A 74 27.74 4.81 10.72
C PHE A 74 27.39 5.12 9.26
N GLY A 75 27.17 6.38 8.94
CA GLY A 75 26.89 6.81 7.55
C GLY A 75 28.01 6.43 6.59
N HIS A 76 29.28 6.52 7.01
CA HIS A 76 30.44 6.07 6.25
C HIS A 76 30.37 4.56 5.95
N ILE A 77 30.10 3.72 6.96
CA ILE A 77 29.99 2.27 6.79
C ILE A 77 28.84 1.90 5.86
N VAL A 78 27.64 2.43 6.07
CA VAL A 78 26.47 2.15 5.23
C VAL A 78 26.72 2.53 3.77
N THR A 79 27.38 3.68 3.54
CA THR A 79 27.77 4.11 2.19
C THR A 79 28.80 3.17 1.55
N ARG A 80 29.82 2.76 2.30
CA ARG A 80 30.82 1.80 1.80
C ARG A 80 30.22 0.43 1.47
N MET A 81 29.18 0.02 2.19
CA MET A 81 28.47 -1.24 1.93
C MET A 81 27.51 -1.14 0.75
N GLY A 82 27.28 0.06 0.19
CA GLY A 82 26.33 0.27 -0.90
C GLY A 82 24.87 0.05 -0.50
N ILE A 83 24.54 0.18 0.79
CA ILE A 83 23.16 -0.02 1.28
C ILE A 83 22.35 1.25 1.01
N PRO A 84 21.27 1.16 0.22
CA PRO A 84 20.33 2.27 0.03
C PRO A 84 19.66 2.65 1.36
N ARG A 85 19.59 3.94 1.63
CA ARG A 85 18.90 4.47 2.81
C ARG A 85 18.37 5.87 2.56
N GLU A 86 17.32 6.23 3.28
CA GLU A 86 16.93 7.63 3.47
C GLU A 86 17.77 8.24 4.60
N VAL A 87 18.17 9.52 4.48
CA VAL A 87 18.88 10.25 5.52
C VAL A 87 18.07 11.48 5.91
N VAL A 88 17.63 11.51 7.16
CA VAL A 88 16.89 12.65 7.72
C VAL A 88 17.78 13.37 8.72
N VAL A 89 17.97 14.68 8.52
CA VAL A 89 18.78 15.56 9.35
C VAL A 89 17.91 16.63 9.99
N GLY A 90 18.20 17.00 11.22
CA GLY A 90 17.53 18.05 11.99
C GLY A 90 17.09 17.55 13.35
N TYR A 91 16.61 18.46 14.20
CA TYR A 91 16.17 18.10 15.54
C TYR A 91 14.94 17.16 15.46
N TYR A 92 15.04 15.99 16.11
CA TYR A 92 14.10 14.88 15.92
C TYR A 92 12.67 15.22 16.38
N GLU A 93 12.49 16.18 17.27
CA GLU A 93 11.16 16.64 17.69
C GLU A 93 10.56 17.72 16.79
N SER A 94 11.35 18.30 15.89
CA SER A 94 10.83 19.31 14.96
C SER A 94 9.77 18.73 14.04
N LYS A 95 8.79 19.58 13.69
CA LYS A 95 7.69 19.18 12.78
C LYS A 95 8.22 18.69 11.43
N GLU A 96 9.22 19.38 10.88
CA GLU A 96 9.78 19.04 9.57
C GLU A 96 10.42 17.64 9.56
N VAL A 97 11.18 17.29 10.60
CA VAL A 97 11.81 15.96 10.72
C VAL A 97 10.76 14.88 10.88
N LYS A 98 9.75 15.12 11.74
CA LYS A 98 8.62 14.17 11.91
C LYS A 98 7.87 13.94 10.61
N GLU A 99 7.63 14.98 9.81
CA GLU A 99 6.97 14.86 8.50
C GLU A 99 7.82 14.06 7.49
N LYS A 100 9.13 14.26 7.46
CA LYS A 100 10.05 13.46 6.61
C LYS A 100 10.07 11.99 7.02
N ILE A 101 10.14 11.72 8.33
CA ILE A 101 10.06 10.34 8.84
C ILE A 101 8.72 9.70 8.48
N ALA A 102 7.61 10.40 8.72
CA ALA A 102 6.27 9.90 8.39
C ALA A 102 6.12 9.61 6.88
N SER A 103 6.66 10.46 6.02
CA SER A 103 6.67 10.24 4.56
C SER A 103 7.46 8.99 4.19
N TRP A 104 8.65 8.80 4.79
CA TRP A 104 9.44 7.60 4.57
C TRP A 104 8.72 6.34 5.08
N MET A 105 8.09 6.40 6.26
CA MET A 105 7.33 5.26 6.81
C MET A 105 6.23 4.81 5.86
N ARG A 106 5.46 5.75 5.27
CA ARG A 106 4.45 5.42 4.25
C ARG A 106 5.07 4.73 3.03
N SER A 107 6.22 5.22 2.56
CA SER A 107 6.93 4.59 1.44
C SER A 107 7.45 3.19 1.78
N ALA A 108 7.93 2.97 3.00
CA ALA A 108 8.37 1.67 3.49
C ALA A 108 7.20 0.66 3.55
N ILE A 109 6.04 1.09 4.04
CA ILE A 109 4.80 0.29 4.02
C ILE A 109 4.41 -0.05 2.58
N GLY A 110 4.44 0.92 1.67
CA GLY A 110 4.17 0.70 0.24
C GLY A 110 5.11 -0.33 -0.40
N MET A 111 6.38 -0.35 -0.03
CA MET A 111 7.34 -1.37 -0.51
C MET A 111 6.99 -2.78 -0.03
N VAL A 112 6.52 -2.93 1.21
CA VAL A 112 6.10 -4.23 1.74
C VAL A 112 4.80 -4.66 1.07
N GLU A 113 3.81 -3.79 1.01
CA GLU A 113 2.52 -4.04 0.34
C GLU A 113 2.73 -4.45 -1.12
N SER A 114 3.61 -3.75 -1.85
CA SER A 114 3.91 -4.06 -3.26
C SER A 114 4.26 -5.52 -3.49
N LYS A 115 5.03 -6.12 -2.60
CA LYS A 115 5.46 -7.52 -2.71
C LYS A 115 4.33 -8.54 -2.53
N ASN A 116 3.20 -8.10 -1.98
CA ASN A 116 2.07 -8.94 -1.62
C ASN A 116 0.80 -8.62 -2.43
N ILE A 117 0.88 -7.67 -3.38
CA ILE A 117 -0.29 -7.30 -4.18
C ILE A 117 -0.65 -8.42 -5.15
N ARG A 118 -1.88 -8.89 -5.03
CA ARG A 118 -2.52 -9.78 -5.98
C ARG A 118 -3.64 -9.04 -6.70
N VAL A 119 -3.57 -9.03 -8.03
CA VAL A 119 -4.53 -8.35 -8.90
C VAL A 119 -5.29 -9.39 -9.70
N VAL A 120 -6.61 -9.33 -9.68
CA VAL A 120 -7.40 -10.12 -10.60
C VAL A 120 -7.83 -9.29 -11.81
N ARG A 121 -7.53 -9.77 -13.00
CA ARG A 121 -8.07 -9.27 -14.26
C ARG A 121 -9.27 -10.10 -14.64
N ILE A 122 -10.46 -9.49 -14.60
CA ILE A 122 -11.71 -10.09 -15.06
C ILE A 122 -11.85 -9.82 -16.55
N ALA A 123 -11.97 -10.88 -17.35
CA ALA A 123 -11.87 -10.86 -18.81
C ALA A 123 -10.47 -10.54 -19.33
N ASP A 124 -10.37 -9.77 -20.41
CA ASP A 124 -9.09 -9.48 -21.08
C ASP A 124 -8.78 -7.98 -21.08
N ASN A 125 -7.64 -7.59 -21.64
CA ASN A 125 -7.31 -6.20 -21.95
C ASN A 125 -8.22 -5.71 -23.10
N MET A 126 -8.55 -4.42 -23.08
CA MET A 126 -9.30 -3.82 -24.17
C MET A 126 -8.50 -3.87 -25.47
N ARG A 127 -9.13 -4.37 -26.53
CA ARG A 127 -8.47 -4.52 -27.83
C ARG A 127 -7.97 -3.18 -28.37
N ASN A 128 -6.76 -3.17 -28.90
CA ASN A 128 -6.11 -2.03 -29.51
C ASN A 128 -5.82 -0.84 -28.54
N VAL A 129 -5.86 -1.09 -27.22
CA VAL A 129 -5.49 -0.09 -26.22
C VAL A 129 -4.14 -0.49 -25.63
N ALA A 130 -3.08 0.02 -26.24
CA ALA A 130 -1.69 -0.38 -25.93
C ALA A 130 -1.29 -0.13 -24.47
N VAL A 131 -1.82 0.90 -23.83
CA VAL A 131 -1.49 1.24 -22.44
C VAL A 131 -2.02 0.23 -21.42
N THR A 132 -2.98 -0.60 -21.79
CA THR A 132 -3.50 -1.65 -20.89
C THR A 132 -2.65 -2.92 -20.92
N GLU A 133 -1.82 -3.08 -21.95
CA GLU A 133 -0.89 -4.20 -22.08
C GLU A 133 0.27 -4.11 -21.09
N GLY A 134 0.95 -5.23 -20.85
CA GLY A 134 2.12 -5.27 -19.99
C GLY A 134 2.63 -6.68 -19.73
N ASP A 135 3.89 -6.77 -19.35
CA ASP A 135 4.53 -8.01 -18.96
C ASP A 135 4.26 -8.31 -17.46
N LYS A 136 3.37 -9.26 -17.21
CA LYS A 136 3.00 -9.69 -15.85
C LYS A 136 4.14 -10.39 -15.14
N VAL A 137 4.98 -11.11 -15.87
CA VAL A 137 6.13 -11.83 -15.31
C VAL A 137 7.18 -10.81 -14.84
N GLU A 138 7.46 -9.80 -15.65
CA GLU A 138 8.37 -8.72 -15.28
C GLU A 138 7.84 -7.92 -14.09
N ALA A 139 6.52 -7.68 -14.01
CA ALA A 139 5.89 -7.02 -12.88
C ALA A 139 6.07 -7.82 -11.58
N GLN A 140 5.90 -9.13 -11.62
CA GLN A 140 6.13 -9.99 -10.47
C GLN A 140 7.59 -10.00 -10.05
N ILE A 141 8.53 -10.11 -11.00
CA ILE A 141 9.98 -10.10 -10.72
C ILE A 141 10.40 -8.77 -10.06
N LYS A 142 9.92 -7.63 -10.58
CA LYS A 142 10.37 -6.30 -10.12
C LYS A 142 9.62 -5.77 -8.91
N PHE A 143 8.32 -5.98 -8.86
CA PHE A 143 7.44 -5.36 -7.88
C PHE A 143 6.79 -6.35 -6.91
N GLY A 144 6.82 -7.65 -7.24
CA GLY A 144 6.13 -8.70 -6.50
C GLY A 144 4.65 -8.85 -6.89
N TRP A 145 4.14 -8.11 -7.85
CA TRP A 145 2.72 -8.13 -8.23
C TRP A 145 2.34 -9.44 -8.91
N GLU A 146 1.39 -10.14 -8.34
CA GLU A 146 0.78 -11.33 -8.94
C GLU A 146 -0.50 -10.94 -9.69
N ILE A 147 -0.55 -11.25 -10.97
CA ILE A 147 -1.69 -10.90 -11.82
C ILE A 147 -2.30 -12.16 -12.42
N ASP A 148 -3.48 -12.51 -11.92
CA ASP A 148 -4.29 -13.62 -12.45
C ASP A 148 -5.38 -13.12 -13.38
N ALA A 149 -5.84 -13.99 -14.28
CA ALA A 149 -6.94 -13.70 -15.18
C ALA A 149 -8.08 -14.70 -14.98
N TYR A 150 -9.29 -14.18 -14.88
CA TYR A 150 -10.51 -14.98 -14.70
C TYR A 150 -11.56 -14.63 -15.75
N PRO A 151 -12.31 -15.61 -16.25
CA PRO A 151 -13.45 -15.35 -17.08
C PRO A 151 -14.56 -14.66 -16.29
N VAL A 152 -15.30 -13.75 -16.93
CA VAL A 152 -16.33 -12.95 -16.27
C VAL A 152 -17.39 -13.81 -15.56
N ASN A 153 -17.73 -14.97 -16.12
CA ASN A 153 -18.78 -15.81 -15.57
C ASN A 153 -18.43 -16.43 -14.21
N GLU A 154 -17.17 -16.54 -13.84
CA GLU A 154 -16.82 -16.96 -12.48
C GLU A 154 -17.26 -15.91 -11.45
N VAL A 155 -17.13 -14.62 -11.75
CA VAL A 155 -17.67 -13.54 -10.92
C VAL A 155 -19.20 -13.51 -10.95
N VAL A 156 -19.80 -13.78 -12.12
CA VAL A 156 -21.27 -13.86 -12.27
C VAL A 156 -21.86 -14.93 -11.34
N ASP A 157 -21.19 -16.05 -11.16
CA ASP A 157 -21.64 -17.11 -10.25
C ASP A 157 -21.69 -16.61 -8.78
N TYR A 158 -20.72 -15.83 -8.36
CA TYR A 158 -20.73 -15.16 -7.04
C TYR A 158 -21.88 -14.16 -6.93
N VAL A 159 -22.11 -13.35 -7.96
CA VAL A 159 -23.21 -12.36 -7.98
C VAL A 159 -24.58 -13.05 -7.92
N ASN A 160 -24.76 -14.12 -8.66
CA ASN A 160 -26.00 -14.88 -8.67
C ASN A 160 -26.26 -15.64 -7.36
N ALA A 161 -25.23 -15.94 -6.59
CA ALA A 161 -25.33 -16.59 -5.29
C ALA A 161 -25.71 -15.63 -4.15
N VAL A 162 -25.75 -14.32 -4.40
CA VAL A 162 -26.08 -13.31 -3.36
C VAL A 162 -27.57 -13.43 -3.01
N SER A 163 -27.86 -13.49 -1.70
CA SER A 163 -29.23 -13.58 -1.22
C SER A 163 -30.02 -12.27 -1.48
N LYS A 164 -31.33 -12.39 -1.71
CA LYS A 164 -32.19 -11.20 -1.84
C LYS A 164 -32.14 -10.31 -0.59
N GLY A 165 -32.06 -10.91 0.59
CA GLY A 165 -31.98 -10.18 1.86
C GLY A 165 -30.72 -9.30 1.96
N ASP A 166 -29.57 -9.81 1.53
CA ASP A 166 -28.31 -9.06 1.51
C ASP A 166 -28.35 -7.92 0.47
N ILE A 167 -28.94 -8.17 -0.70
CA ILE A 167 -29.17 -7.15 -1.74
C ILE A 167 -30.06 -6.02 -1.18
N ASP A 168 -31.16 -6.36 -0.52
CA ASP A 168 -32.10 -5.39 0.03
C ASP A 168 -31.42 -4.55 1.13
N ALA A 169 -30.67 -5.18 2.02
CA ALA A 169 -29.94 -4.50 3.09
C ALA A 169 -28.91 -3.51 2.54
N LEU A 170 -28.12 -3.93 1.55
CA LEU A 170 -27.14 -3.04 0.94
C LEU A 170 -27.78 -1.94 0.10
N THR A 171 -28.88 -2.23 -0.57
CA THR A 171 -29.70 -1.22 -1.29
C THR A 171 -30.20 -0.16 -0.32
N GLN A 172 -30.74 -0.56 0.84
CA GLN A 172 -31.18 0.36 1.87
C GLN A 172 -30.04 1.26 2.34
N LEU A 173 -28.87 0.68 2.61
CA LEU A 173 -27.66 1.45 2.98
C LEU A 173 -27.29 2.49 1.91
N TYR A 174 -27.41 2.20 0.63
CA TYR A 174 -27.15 3.17 -0.43
C TYR A 174 -28.12 4.37 -0.36
N TYR A 175 -29.41 4.10 -0.12
CA TYR A 175 -30.42 5.16 0.03
C TYR A 175 -30.19 6.01 1.28
N GLU A 176 -29.64 5.45 2.33
CA GLU A 176 -29.29 6.20 3.55
C GLU A 176 -28.00 7.02 3.40
N LYS A 177 -27.00 6.45 2.69
CA LYS A 177 -25.67 7.05 2.60
C LYS A 177 -25.54 8.10 1.49
N TYR A 178 -26.27 7.94 0.39
CA TYR A 178 -26.10 8.76 -0.80
C TYR A 178 -27.34 9.57 -1.16
N ASN A 179 -27.13 10.79 -1.68
CA ASN A 179 -28.18 11.58 -2.28
C ASN A 179 -28.41 11.08 -3.71
N LEU A 180 -29.52 10.35 -3.92
CA LEU A 180 -29.85 9.76 -5.21
C LEU A 180 -30.66 10.73 -6.07
N LEU A 181 -30.07 11.19 -7.18
CA LEU A 181 -30.71 12.12 -8.12
C LEU A 181 -31.49 11.33 -9.18
N LEU A 182 -32.82 11.32 -9.06
CA LEU A 182 -33.68 10.57 -9.99
C LEU A 182 -33.81 11.24 -11.36
N GLU A 183 -33.75 12.57 -11.43
CA GLU A 183 -33.78 13.34 -12.68
C GLU A 183 -34.91 12.95 -13.64
N GLY A 184 -36.11 12.74 -13.12
CA GLY A 184 -37.28 12.33 -13.88
C GLY A 184 -37.38 10.83 -14.21
N ARG A 185 -36.48 10.00 -13.71
CA ARG A 185 -36.55 8.54 -13.82
C ARG A 185 -37.63 7.97 -12.92
N ASP A 186 -38.26 6.86 -13.35
CA ASP A 186 -39.17 6.13 -12.49
C ASP A 186 -38.46 5.56 -11.26
N PRO A 187 -38.93 5.86 -10.03
CA PRO A 187 -38.24 5.42 -8.80
C PRO A 187 -38.16 3.90 -8.64
N ILE A 188 -39.15 3.16 -9.17
CA ILE A 188 -39.23 1.69 -9.08
C ILE A 188 -38.18 1.08 -10.00
N GLU A 189 -38.10 1.55 -11.24
CA GLU A 189 -37.10 1.10 -12.20
C GLU A 189 -35.67 1.49 -11.74
N PHE A 190 -35.49 2.69 -11.21
CA PHE A 190 -34.21 3.14 -10.65
C PHE A 190 -33.75 2.23 -9.52
N LYS A 191 -34.65 1.86 -8.60
CA LYS A 191 -34.35 0.94 -7.51
C LYS A 191 -33.86 -0.42 -8.01
N LYS A 192 -34.46 -0.98 -9.06
CA LYS A 192 -34.01 -2.24 -9.66
C LYS A 192 -32.56 -2.16 -10.16
N HIS A 193 -32.18 -1.03 -10.77
CA HIS A 193 -30.79 -0.80 -11.18
C HIS A 193 -29.83 -0.71 -9.99
N VAL A 194 -30.25 -0.08 -8.88
CA VAL A 194 -29.47 -0.01 -7.65
C VAL A 194 -29.31 -1.40 -7.00
N GLU A 195 -30.36 -2.22 -7.00
CA GLU A 195 -30.32 -3.61 -6.51
C GLU A 195 -29.33 -4.47 -7.30
N VAL A 196 -29.21 -4.26 -8.62
CA VAL A 196 -28.20 -4.93 -9.45
C VAL A 196 -26.79 -4.55 -9.02
N GLN A 197 -26.53 -3.25 -8.75
CA GLN A 197 -25.23 -2.80 -8.24
C GLN A 197 -24.91 -3.39 -6.86
N ALA A 198 -25.90 -3.48 -5.98
CA ALA A 198 -25.73 -4.11 -4.67
C ALA A 198 -25.33 -5.59 -4.79
N GLY A 199 -26.00 -6.34 -5.67
CA GLY A 199 -25.63 -7.73 -5.96
C GLY A 199 -24.23 -7.87 -6.52
N ILE A 200 -23.83 -6.98 -7.43
CA ILE A 200 -22.48 -6.96 -8.01
C ILE A 200 -21.45 -6.64 -6.92
N GLU A 201 -21.67 -5.63 -6.06
CA GLU A 201 -20.74 -5.30 -4.98
C GLU A 201 -20.49 -6.48 -4.05
N ILE A 202 -21.57 -7.11 -3.57
CA ILE A 202 -21.47 -8.22 -2.62
C ILE A 202 -20.77 -9.42 -3.26
N GLY A 203 -21.19 -9.80 -4.47
CA GLY A 203 -20.62 -10.94 -5.17
C GLY A 203 -19.13 -10.73 -5.52
N LEU A 204 -18.79 -9.55 -6.03
CA LEU A 204 -17.42 -9.21 -6.37
C LEU A 204 -16.53 -9.12 -5.12
N GLU A 205 -17.00 -8.49 -4.05
CA GLU A 205 -16.24 -8.42 -2.78
C GLU A 205 -16.00 -9.82 -2.20
N LYS A 206 -16.99 -10.68 -2.26
CA LYS A 206 -16.83 -12.07 -1.80
C LYS A 206 -15.81 -12.82 -2.66
N PHE A 207 -15.88 -12.68 -3.99
CA PHE A 207 -14.90 -13.27 -4.89
C PHE A 207 -13.46 -12.81 -4.56
N LEU A 208 -13.26 -11.50 -4.37
CA LEU A 208 -11.96 -10.95 -4.04
C LEU A 208 -11.42 -11.49 -2.71
N LYS A 209 -12.29 -11.62 -1.69
CA LYS A 209 -11.91 -12.16 -0.37
C LYS A 209 -11.59 -13.65 -0.41
N ASP A 210 -12.42 -14.44 -1.09
CA ASP A 210 -12.24 -15.90 -1.16
C ASP A 210 -10.94 -16.29 -1.89
N HIS A 211 -10.46 -15.42 -2.81
CA HIS A 211 -9.23 -15.62 -3.58
C HIS A 211 -8.05 -14.73 -3.14
N ASP A 212 -8.22 -13.94 -2.08
CA ASP A 212 -7.19 -13.04 -1.53
C ASP A 212 -6.63 -12.04 -2.55
N TYR A 213 -7.50 -11.35 -3.30
CA TYR A 213 -7.11 -10.27 -4.20
C TYR A 213 -7.28 -8.90 -3.55
N GLN A 214 -6.27 -8.02 -3.70
CA GLN A 214 -6.28 -6.65 -3.19
C GLN A 214 -6.66 -5.63 -4.26
N ALA A 215 -6.67 -6.04 -5.53
CA ALA A 215 -7.05 -5.17 -6.63
C ALA A 215 -7.78 -5.95 -7.73
N VAL A 216 -8.66 -5.26 -8.45
CA VAL A 216 -9.49 -5.83 -9.50
C VAL A 216 -9.51 -4.97 -10.75
N VAL A 217 -9.60 -5.62 -11.88
CA VAL A 217 -9.71 -4.97 -13.19
C VAL A 217 -10.89 -5.56 -13.94
N THR A 218 -11.68 -4.71 -14.57
CA THR A 218 -12.81 -5.10 -15.40
C THR A 218 -12.67 -4.55 -16.82
N HIS A 219 -13.40 -5.15 -17.74
CA HIS A 219 -13.44 -4.76 -19.14
C HIS A 219 -14.88 -4.52 -19.58
N PHE A 220 -15.22 -3.29 -19.95
CA PHE A 220 -16.60 -2.91 -20.29
C PHE A 220 -17.12 -3.55 -21.59
N GLY A 221 -16.23 -4.00 -22.46
CA GLY A 221 -16.59 -4.71 -23.68
C GLY A 221 -16.89 -6.20 -23.49
N ASP A 222 -16.67 -6.75 -22.29
CA ASP A 222 -16.99 -8.13 -21.94
C ASP A 222 -17.59 -8.19 -20.54
N LEU A 223 -18.91 -8.17 -20.48
CA LEU A 223 -19.67 -8.25 -19.23
C LEU A 223 -20.15 -9.68 -18.93
N GLY A 224 -19.96 -10.63 -19.86
CA GLY A 224 -20.51 -11.97 -19.70
C GLY A 224 -21.97 -11.95 -19.27
N GLY A 225 -22.28 -12.55 -18.13
CA GLY A 225 -23.62 -12.55 -17.54
C GLY A 225 -23.91 -11.38 -16.58
N LEU A 226 -23.00 -10.43 -16.40
CA LEU A 226 -23.27 -9.23 -15.59
C LEU A 226 -24.28 -8.33 -16.29
N LYS A 227 -25.28 -7.87 -15.54
CA LYS A 227 -26.38 -7.06 -16.08
C LYS A 227 -26.00 -5.57 -16.24
N GLN A 228 -24.93 -5.13 -15.60
CA GLN A 228 -24.45 -3.75 -15.60
C GLN A 228 -22.94 -3.71 -15.42
N LEU A 229 -22.32 -2.59 -15.81
CA LEU A 229 -20.97 -2.23 -15.39
C LEU A 229 -20.92 -2.05 -13.85
N PRO A 230 -19.88 -2.50 -13.17
CA PRO A 230 -19.81 -2.49 -11.71
C PRO A 230 -19.46 -1.12 -11.12
N GLY A 231 -19.93 -0.01 -11.69
CA GLY A 231 -19.48 1.34 -11.36
C GLY A 231 -19.58 1.70 -9.89
N LEU A 232 -20.76 1.60 -9.27
CA LEU A 232 -20.95 1.89 -7.86
C LEU A 232 -20.24 0.86 -6.97
N ALA A 233 -20.31 -0.42 -7.33
CA ALA A 233 -19.62 -1.50 -6.64
C ALA A 233 -18.11 -1.21 -6.54
N ILE A 234 -17.48 -0.83 -7.64
CA ILE A 234 -16.05 -0.48 -7.68
C ILE A 234 -15.73 0.74 -6.82
N GLN A 235 -16.54 1.82 -6.89
CA GLN A 235 -16.34 2.99 -6.03
C GLN A 235 -16.31 2.61 -4.55
N ARG A 236 -17.20 1.75 -4.13
CA ARG A 236 -17.29 1.30 -2.76
C ARG A 236 -16.18 0.33 -2.36
N LEU A 237 -15.76 -0.53 -3.27
CA LEU A 237 -14.58 -1.38 -3.05
C LEU A 237 -13.31 -0.54 -2.90
N MET A 238 -13.16 0.50 -3.73
CA MET A 238 -12.05 1.44 -3.57
C MET A 238 -12.11 2.20 -2.24
N GLU A 239 -13.29 2.55 -1.72
CA GLU A 239 -13.46 3.12 -0.37
C GLU A 239 -12.96 2.14 0.72
N LYS A 240 -13.13 0.83 0.51
CA LYS A 240 -12.63 -0.24 1.39
C LYS A 240 -11.13 -0.55 1.21
N GLY A 241 -10.43 0.16 0.34
CA GLY A 241 -8.98 0.03 0.12
C GLY A 241 -8.57 -0.85 -1.07
N TYR A 242 -9.50 -1.43 -1.81
CA TYR A 242 -9.17 -2.18 -3.03
C TYR A 242 -8.61 -1.26 -4.12
N GLY A 243 -7.67 -1.79 -4.91
CA GLY A 243 -7.22 -1.14 -6.14
C GLY A 243 -8.17 -1.43 -7.30
N PHE A 244 -8.30 -0.49 -8.22
CA PHE A 244 -9.08 -0.66 -9.44
C PHE A 244 -8.39 -0.10 -10.67
N GLY A 245 -8.48 -0.83 -11.78
CA GLY A 245 -8.14 -0.38 -13.13
C GLY A 245 -9.26 -0.72 -14.10
N ALA A 246 -9.53 0.17 -15.03
CA ALA A 246 -10.48 -0.08 -16.13
C ALA A 246 -9.79 -0.75 -17.32
N GLU A 247 -10.57 -1.28 -18.24
CA GLU A 247 -10.13 -1.74 -19.57
C GLU A 247 -9.06 -2.85 -19.54
N GLY A 248 -8.93 -3.57 -18.44
CA GLY A 248 -7.91 -4.59 -18.30
C GLY A 248 -6.56 -4.06 -17.76
N ASP A 249 -6.45 -2.77 -17.42
CA ASP A 249 -5.19 -2.18 -16.93
C ASP A 249 -4.87 -2.56 -15.47
N TRP A 250 -4.30 -3.72 -15.32
CA TRP A 250 -3.87 -4.26 -14.04
C TRP A 250 -2.75 -3.44 -13.38
N LYS A 251 -1.95 -2.70 -14.16
CA LYS A 251 -0.89 -1.84 -13.62
C LYS A 251 -1.49 -0.66 -12.83
N VAL A 252 -2.53 -0.04 -13.40
CA VAL A 252 -3.29 1.01 -12.72
C VAL A 252 -3.96 0.46 -11.46
N ALA A 253 -4.55 -0.74 -11.52
CA ALA A 253 -5.17 -1.36 -10.35
C ALA A 253 -4.18 -1.57 -9.20
N ALA A 254 -3.00 -2.13 -9.48
CA ALA A 254 -1.94 -2.31 -8.50
C ALA A 254 -1.47 -0.96 -7.92
N MET A 255 -1.26 0.03 -8.78
CA MET A 255 -0.82 1.37 -8.35
C MET A 255 -1.87 2.06 -7.48
N VAL A 256 -3.16 1.97 -7.83
CA VAL A 256 -4.26 2.52 -6.99
C VAL A 256 -4.26 1.87 -5.61
N ARG A 257 -4.05 0.56 -5.52
CA ARG A 257 -3.90 -0.12 -4.22
C ARG A 257 -2.72 0.44 -3.42
N LEU A 258 -1.55 0.55 -4.04
CA LEU A 258 -0.36 1.12 -3.38
C LEU A 258 -0.62 2.53 -2.86
N MET A 259 -1.18 3.40 -3.70
CA MET A 259 -1.47 4.78 -3.29
C MET A 259 -2.43 4.85 -2.10
N LYS A 260 -3.43 3.96 -2.03
CA LYS A 260 -4.35 3.89 -0.89
C LYS A 260 -3.69 3.44 0.41
N VAL A 261 -2.67 2.60 0.33
CA VAL A 261 -1.92 2.14 1.51
C VAL A 261 -0.95 3.22 2.00
N MET A 262 -0.44 4.05 1.09
CA MET A 262 0.55 5.09 1.39
C MET A 262 -0.06 6.43 1.80
N THR A 263 -1.37 6.63 1.67
CA THR A 263 -2.08 7.89 2.00
C THR A 263 -2.99 7.72 3.19
#